data_a51dfd186c9fc476bc35700d03ce9313
#
_entry.id   a51dfd186c9fc476bc35700d03ce9313
#
_cell.length_a   1.000
_cell.length_b   1.000
_cell.length_c   1.000
_cell.angle_alpha   90.00
_cell.angle_beta   90.00
_cell.angle_gamma   90.00
#
_symmetry.space_group_name_H-M   'P 1'
#
loop_
_entity.id
_entity.type
_entity.pdbx_description
1 polymer ?
#
loop_
_entity_poly.entity_id
_entity_poly.type
_entity_poly.pdbx_seq_one_letter_code
_entity_poly.pdbx_strand_id
1 'polypeptide(L)'
;LLAAGSALISTILGTLGAIGAFYSKKWASASINAMNEVPVVNADVVTGFSICILLIVAFGMSKDSYVPLVIGHVVLSAPFVYLSVVPKLKQMDSSLYEAALDLGATPFQGLTKVVIPQILPGIISGFALAVTLSLDDYFIATYTKPATFDTISTYVVNATKGSQTEVKTALWALSTVIFALVVII
;
A
#
# COMPACT_ATOMS: atom_id res chain seq x y z
N LEU A 1 -1.24 -11.29 8.95
CA LEU A 1 -2.56 -11.16 8.31
C LEU A 1 -2.87 -9.72 7.90
N LEU A 2 -2.70 -8.73 8.80
CA LEU A 2 -2.94 -7.31 8.49
C LEU A 2 -2.13 -6.85 7.27
N ALA A 3 -0.81 -7.06 7.29
CA ALA A 3 0.09 -6.64 6.21
C ALA A 3 -0.28 -7.28 4.86
N ALA A 4 -0.57 -8.58 4.84
CA ALA A 4 -0.99 -9.26 3.61
C ALA A 4 -2.35 -8.75 3.11
N GLY A 5 -3.31 -8.55 4.01
CA GLY A 5 -4.64 -8.05 3.66
C GLY A 5 -4.62 -6.61 3.14
N SER A 6 -3.94 -5.70 3.84
CA SER A 6 -3.80 -4.30 3.39
C SER A 6 -2.99 -4.20 2.10
N ALA A 7 -1.91 -5.00 1.94
CA ALA A 7 -1.12 -5.04 0.71
C ALA A 7 -1.93 -5.54 -0.50
N LEU A 8 -2.78 -6.56 -0.33
CA LEU A 8 -3.67 -7.01 -1.41
C LEU A 8 -4.64 -5.92 -1.85
N ILE A 9 -5.29 -5.25 -0.91
CA ILE A 9 -6.21 -4.14 -1.21
C ILE A 9 -5.45 -3.00 -1.91
N SER A 10 -4.29 -2.62 -1.38
CA SER A 10 -3.42 -1.59 -1.95
C SER A 10 -2.97 -1.94 -3.37
N THR A 11 -2.64 -3.22 -3.61
CA THR A 11 -2.21 -3.69 -4.93
C THR A 11 -3.33 -3.58 -5.95
N ILE A 12 -4.54 -3.96 -5.57
CA ILE A 12 -5.71 -3.82 -6.45
C ILE A 12 -5.97 -2.34 -6.75
N LEU A 13 -6.05 -1.49 -5.71
CA LEU A 13 -6.34 -0.07 -5.88
C LEU A 13 -5.24 0.68 -6.64
N GLY A 14 -3.96 0.44 -6.29
CA GLY A 14 -2.82 1.06 -6.95
C GLY A 14 -2.70 0.65 -8.42
N THR A 15 -2.94 -0.63 -8.73
CA THR A 15 -2.93 -1.14 -10.11
C THR A 15 -4.09 -0.56 -10.93
N LEU A 16 -5.30 -0.55 -10.38
CA LEU A 16 -6.46 0.05 -11.05
C LEU A 16 -6.26 1.55 -11.26
N GLY A 17 -5.70 2.25 -10.25
CA GLY A 17 -5.34 3.66 -10.36
C GLY A 17 -4.31 3.92 -11.48
N ALA A 18 -3.28 3.09 -11.56
CA ALA A 18 -2.23 3.20 -12.58
C ALA A 18 -2.78 2.97 -14.00
N ILE A 19 -3.58 1.92 -14.19
CA ILE A 19 -4.25 1.63 -15.47
C ILE A 19 -5.22 2.77 -15.82
N GLY A 20 -6.03 3.21 -14.85
CA GLY A 20 -6.95 4.31 -15.04
C GLY A 20 -6.24 5.61 -15.46
N ALA A 21 -5.14 5.95 -14.80
CA ALA A 21 -4.34 7.13 -15.17
C ALA A 21 -3.72 7.02 -16.56
N PHE A 22 -3.25 5.80 -16.94
CA PHE A 22 -2.60 5.56 -18.22
C PHE A 22 -3.55 5.73 -19.41
N TYR A 23 -4.78 5.22 -19.31
CA TYR A 23 -5.79 5.30 -20.38
C TYR A 23 -6.69 6.55 -20.30
N SER A 24 -6.54 7.38 -19.28
CA SER A 24 -7.34 8.59 -19.07
C SER A 24 -6.82 9.78 -19.86
N LYS A 25 -7.69 10.78 -20.06
CA LYS A 25 -7.31 12.08 -20.61
C LYS A 25 -6.25 12.74 -19.75
N LYS A 26 -5.38 13.56 -20.36
CA LYS A 26 -4.25 14.25 -19.70
C LYS A 26 -4.63 14.93 -18.37
N TRP A 27 -5.79 15.59 -18.34
CA TRP A 27 -6.27 16.26 -17.11
C TRP A 27 -6.57 15.26 -15.98
N ALA A 28 -7.32 14.19 -16.29
CA ALA A 28 -7.65 13.16 -15.30
C ALA A 28 -6.39 12.40 -14.82
N SER A 29 -5.48 12.07 -15.75
CA SER A 29 -4.19 11.47 -15.41
C SER A 29 -3.37 12.38 -14.49
N ALA A 30 -3.31 13.69 -14.77
CA ALA A 30 -2.62 14.65 -13.90
C ALA A 30 -3.23 14.71 -12.50
N SER A 31 -4.57 14.69 -12.40
CA SER A 31 -5.25 14.67 -11.09
C SER A 31 -4.96 13.40 -10.30
N ILE A 32 -5.00 12.23 -10.94
CA ILE A 32 -4.69 10.95 -10.30
C ILE A 32 -3.22 10.93 -9.82
N ASN A 33 -2.28 11.40 -10.64
CA ASN A 33 -0.87 11.50 -10.25
C ASN A 33 -0.70 12.41 -9.04
N ALA A 34 -1.29 13.61 -9.06
CA ALA A 34 -1.22 14.54 -7.94
C ALA A 34 -1.81 13.94 -6.65
N MET A 35 -2.94 13.24 -6.73
CA MET A 35 -3.54 12.57 -5.57
C MET A 35 -2.66 11.45 -5.01
N ASN A 36 -1.94 10.72 -5.86
CA ASN A 36 -1.00 9.69 -5.40
C ASN A 36 0.30 10.28 -4.80
N GLU A 37 0.70 11.47 -5.21
CA GLU A 37 1.89 12.12 -4.68
C GLU A 37 1.67 12.66 -3.25
N VAL A 38 0.44 13.06 -2.90
CA VAL A 38 0.14 13.64 -1.58
C VAL A 38 0.56 12.75 -0.42
N PRO A 39 0.17 11.46 -0.33
CA PRO A 39 0.61 10.61 0.77
C PRO A 39 2.11 10.31 0.76
N VAL A 40 2.75 10.30 -0.41
CA VAL A 40 4.19 10.01 -0.55
C VAL A 40 5.05 11.16 -0.02
N VAL A 41 4.61 12.41 -0.21
CA VAL A 41 5.34 13.60 0.23
C VAL A 41 5.01 13.97 1.67
N ASN A 42 3.84 13.57 2.16
CA ASN A 42 3.38 13.93 3.48
C ASN A 42 4.04 13.05 4.56
N ALA A 43 4.29 13.61 5.73
CA ALA A 43 4.82 12.84 6.85
C ALA A 43 3.81 11.79 7.35
N ASP A 44 4.25 10.57 7.61
CA ASP A 44 3.41 9.43 8.05
C ASP A 44 2.60 9.76 9.30
N VAL A 45 3.19 10.52 10.24
CA VAL A 45 2.51 10.99 11.46
C VAL A 45 1.29 11.85 11.11
N VAL A 46 1.45 12.80 10.17
CA VAL A 46 0.36 13.70 9.75
C VAL A 46 -0.71 12.92 9.02
N THR A 47 -0.30 12.01 8.13
CA THR A 47 -1.22 11.16 7.37
C THR A 47 -2.02 10.24 8.31
N GLY A 48 -1.36 9.54 9.23
CA GLY A 48 -2.01 8.65 10.19
C GLY A 48 -2.99 9.37 11.12
N PHE A 49 -2.57 10.53 11.64
CA PHE A 49 -3.41 11.35 12.51
C PHE A 49 -4.63 11.92 11.75
N SER A 50 -4.42 12.41 10.53
CA SER A 50 -5.50 12.94 9.69
C SER A 50 -6.53 11.88 9.34
N ILE A 51 -6.09 10.66 8.98
CA ILE A 51 -6.98 9.52 8.71
C ILE A 51 -7.77 9.16 9.97
N CYS A 52 -7.10 9.09 11.12
CA CYS A 52 -7.75 8.79 12.39
C CYS A 52 -8.86 9.79 12.71
N ILE A 53 -8.57 11.10 12.63
CA ILE A 53 -9.57 12.15 12.87
C ILE A 53 -10.70 12.06 11.85
N LEU A 54 -10.38 11.95 10.57
CA LEU A 54 -11.40 11.89 9.51
C LEU A 54 -12.37 10.73 9.74
N LEU A 55 -11.87 9.53 10.02
CA LEU A 55 -12.71 8.35 10.16
C LEU A 55 -13.51 8.35 11.45
N ILE A 56 -12.91 8.80 12.57
CA ILE A 56 -13.59 8.82 13.87
C ILE A 56 -14.56 10.00 13.97
N VAL A 57 -14.10 11.22 13.62
CA VAL A 57 -14.90 12.44 13.82
C VAL A 57 -15.91 12.67 12.69
N ALA A 58 -15.48 12.55 11.42
CA ALA A 58 -16.34 12.81 10.28
C ALA A 58 -17.29 11.65 9.96
N PHE A 59 -16.81 10.41 10.09
CA PHE A 59 -17.61 9.21 9.78
C PHE A 59 -18.16 8.50 11.03
N GLY A 60 -17.88 9.01 12.26
CA GLY A 60 -18.41 8.44 13.49
C GLY A 60 -17.97 7.01 13.79
N MET A 61 -16.83 6.58 13.22
CA MET A 61 -16.33 5.21 13.42
C MET A 61 -15.84 5.00 14.85
N SER A 62 -16.09 3.81 15.42
CA SER A 62 -15.53 3.46 16.70
C SER A 62 -14.00 3.37 16.62
N LYS A 63 -13.32 3.94 17.63
CA LYS A 63 -11.86 3.84 17.77
C LYS A 63 -11.38 2.40 17.99
N ASP A 64 -12.27 1.51 18.45
CA ASP A 64 -11.96 0.10 18.64
C ASP A 64 -12.11 -0.75 17.38
N SER A 65 -12.47 -0.12 16.25
CA SER A 65 -12.57 -0.78 14.95
C SER A 65 -11.19 -0.97 14.32
N TYR A 66 -11.01 -2.11 13.61
CA TYR A 66 -9.82 -2.35 12.79
C TYR A 66 -9.86 -1.60 11.45
N VAL A 67 -11.00 -1.01 11.08
CA VAL A 67 -11.17 -0.33 9.79
C VAL A 67 -10.22 0.86 9.61
N PRO A 68 -10.06 1.78 10.58
CA PRO A 68 -9.08 2.86 10.47
C PRO A 68 -7.65 2.36 10.26
N LEU A 69 -7.28 1.26 10.92
CA LEU A 69 -5.97 0.64 10.79
C LEU A 69 -5.73 0.11 9.37
N VAL A 70 -6.69 -0.64 8.81
CA VAL A 70 -6.59 -1.17 7.45
C VAL A 70 -6.56 -0.03 6.43
N ILE A 71 -7.43 0.96 6.56
CA ILE A 71 -7.48 2.12 5.66
C ILE A 71 -6.15 2.89 5.73
N GLY A 72 -5.60 3.11 6.92
CA GLY A 72 -4.31 3.77 7.10
C GLY A 72 -3.18 3.08 6.33
N HIS A 73 -3.06 1.76 6.47
CA HIS A 73 -2.08 0.98 5.74
C HIS A 73 -2.32 0.97 4.23
N VAL A 74 -3.58 0.96 3.79
CA VAL A 74 -3.92 1.02 2.36
C VAL A 74 -3.54 2.39 1.78
N VAL A 75 -3.85 3.48 2.47
CA VAL A 75 -3.50 4.84 2.01
C VAL A 75 -1.98 5.04 1.95
N LEU A 76 -1.23 4.45 2.90
CA LEU A 76 0.23 4.47 2.86
C LEU A 76 0.77 3.70 1.65
N SER A 77 0.28 2.48 1.42
CA SER A 77 0.91 1.53 0.49
C SER A 77 0.43 1.69 -0.96
N ALA A 78 -0.81 2.11 -1.21
CA ALA A 78 -1.37 2.19 -2.55
C ALA A 78 -0.58 3.10 -3.51
N PRO A 79 -0.05 4.27 -3.10
CA PRO A 79 0.77 5.11 -3.95
C PRO A 79 2.07 4.44 -4.41
N PHE A 80 2.69 3.62 -3.56
CA PHE A 80 3.92 2.91 -3.91
C PHE A 80 3.67 1.79 -4.91
N VAL A 81 2.53 1.09 -4.79
CA VAL A 81 2.07 0.14 -5.81
C VAL A 81 1.85 0.86 -7.14
N TYR A 82 1.15 2.00 -7.12
CA TYR A 82 0.93 2.84 -8.28
C TYR A 82 2.26 3.19 -8.97
N LEU A 83 3.23 3.70 -8.21
CA LEU A 83 4.57 4.07 -8.70
C LEU A 83 5.37 2.88 -9.25
N SER A 84 5.11 1.66 -8.76
CA SER A 84 5.73 0.44 -9.27
C SER A 84 5.12 -0.03 -10.59
N VAL A 85 3.83 0.19 -10.80
CA VAL A 85 3.08 -0.26 -11.98
C VAL A 85 3.20 0.72 -13.14
N VAL A 86 3.17 2.03 -12.89
CA VAL A 86 3.22 3.08 -13.94
C VAL A 86 4.40 2.95 -14.90
N PRO A 87 5.65 2.70 -14.44
CA PRO A 87 6.78 2.50 -15.37
C PRO A 87 6.60 1.29 -16.28
N LYS A 88 5.96 0.22 -15.82
CA LYS A 88 5.68 -0.97 -16.62
C LYS A 88 4.63 -0.69 -17.70
N LEU A 89 3.59 0.06 -17.36
CA LEU A 89 2.61 0.53 -18.35
C LEU A 89 3.26 1.41 -19.44
N LYS A 90 4.20 2.29 -19.06
CA LYS A 90 4.91 3.16 -20.01
C LYS A 90 5.92 2.40 -20.89
N GLN A 91 6.45 1.27 -20.40
CA GLN A 91 7.37 0.40 -21.16
C GLN A 91 6.64 -0.58 -22.08
N MET A 92 5.34 -0.79 -21.83
CA MET A 92 4.51 -1.68 -22.63
C MET A 92 4.29 -1.12 -24.03
N ASP A 93 4.32 -1.98 -25.05
CA ASP A 93 3.91 -1.61 -26.40
C ASP A 93 2.37 -1.51 -26.48
N SER A 94 1.87 -0.29 -26.63
CA SER A 94 0.43 -0.02 -26.74
C SER A 94 -0.22 -0.66 -27.97
N SER A 95 0.56 -0.94 -29.02
CA SER A 95 0.06 -1.57 -30.23
C SER A 95 -0.50 -2.98 -29.99
N LEU A 96 0.00 -3.67 -28.99
CA LEU A 96 -0.49 -5.01 -28.62
C LEU A 96 -1.92 -4.99 -28.08
N TYR A 97 -2.28 -3.95 -27.33
CA TYR A 97 -3.65 -3.78 -26.87
C TYR A 97 -4.60 -3.45 -28.02
N GLU A 98 -4.18 -2.54 -28.93
CA GLU A 98 -4.95 -2.18 -30.12
C GLU A 98 -5.12 -3.38 -31.06
N ALA A 99 -4.05 -4.13 -31.33
CA ALA A 99 -4.10 -5.36 -32.13
C ALA A 99 -5.06 -6.42 -31.54
N ALA A 100 -5.11 -6.55 -30.23
CA ALA A 100 -6.07 -7.46 -29.59
C ALA A 100 -7.53 -7.03 -29.85
N LEU A 101 -7.81 -5.72 -29.80
CA LEU A 101 -9.15 -5.19 -30.11
C LEU A 101 -9.52 -5.39 -31.59
N ASP A 102 -8.57 -5.18 -32.50
CA ASP A 102 -8.75 -5.40 -33.94
C ASP A 102 -9.05 -6.87 -34.26
N LEU A 103 -8.49 -7.81 -33.47
CA LEU A 103 -8.78 -9.24 -33.55
C LEU A 103 -10.11 -9.64 -32.90
N GLY A 104 -10.92 -8.66 -32.46
CA GLY A 104 -12.25 -8.89 -31.90
C GLY A 104 -12.29 -9.14 -30.37
N ALA A 105 -11.18 -8.91 -29.66
CA ALA A 105 -11.21 -8.98 -28.21
C ALA A 105 -12.04 -7.81 -27.61
N THR A 106 -12.80 -8.09 -26.57
CA THR A 106 -13.46 -7.02 -25.82
C THR A 106 -12.40 -6.19 -25.04
N PRO A 107 -12.67 -4.92 -24.69
CA PRO A 107 -11.73 -4.10 -23.89
C PRO A 107 -11.30 -4.79 -22.59
N PHE A 108 -12.21 -5.52 -21.93
CA PHE A 108 -11.88 -6.28 -20.73
C PHE A 108 -10.95 -7.46 -21.02
N GLN A 109 -11.13 -8.15 -22.13
CA GLN A 109 -10.24 -9.24 -22.56
C GLN A 109 -8.86 -8.70 -22.93
N GLY A 110 -8.79 -7.58 -23.65
CA GLY A 110 -7.51 -6.90 -23.97
C GLY A 110 -6.77 -6.50 -22.69
N LEU A 111 -7.49 -5.93 -21.71
CA LEU A 111 -6.90 -5.58 -20.42
C LEU A 111 -6.37 -6.80 -19.67
N THR A 112 -7.19 -7.85 -19.51
CA THR A 112 -6.84 -9.00 -18.67
C THR A 112 -5.86 -9.97 -19.31
N LYS A 113 -5.91 -10.13 -20.64
CA LYS A 113 -5.08 -11.11 -21.35
C LYS A 113 -3.80 -10.51 -21.96
N VAL A 114 -3.77 -9.19 -22.20
CA VAL A 114 -2.62 -8.52 -22.82
C VAL A 114 -1.94 -7.57 -21.82
N VAL A 115 -2.67 -6.62 -21.25
CA VAL A 115 -2.07 -5.57 -20.40
C VAL A 115 -1.60 -6.14 -19.06
N ILE A 116 -2.49 -6.81 -18.30
CA ILE A 116 -2.16 -7.32 -16.96
C ILE A 116 -0.93 -8.25 -16.96
N PRO A 117 -0.80 -9.23 -17.87
CA PRO A 117 0.40 -10.08 -17.90
C PRO A 117 1.69 -9.31 -18.15
N GLN A 118 1.66 -8.26 -18.96
CA GLN A 118 2.86 -7.46 -19.26
C GLN A 118 3.30 -6.60 -18.07
N ILE A 119 2.35 -6.08 -17.28
CA ILE A 119 2.65 -5.27 -16.09
C ILE A 119 2.79 -6.11 -14.83
N LEU A 120 2.61 -7.44 -14.90
CA LEU A 120 2.67 -8.35 -13.76
C LEU A 120 3.95 -8.19 -12.90
N PRO A 121 5.15 -8.03 -13.48
CA PRO A 121 6.35 -7.78 -12.67
C PRO A 121 6.24 -6.50 -11.83
N GLY A 122 5.58 -5.46 -12.35
CA GLY A 122 5.31 -4.23 -11.61
C GLY A 122 4.28 -4.42 -10.48
N ILE A 123 3.28 -5.26 -10.72
CA ILE A 123 2.27 -5.60 -9.70
C ILE A 123 2.91 -6.39 -8.56
N ILE A 124 3.74 -7.39 -8.89
CA ILE A 124 4.43 -8.21 -7.88
C ILE A 124 5.39 -7.37 -7.05
N SER A 125 6.20 -6.52 -7.69
CA SER A 125 7.11 -5.62 -6.95
C SER A 125 6.36 -4.61 -6.10
N GLY A 126 5.25 -4.07 -6.59
CA GLY A 126 4.36 -3.18 -5.82
C GLY A 126 3.73 -3.88 -4.62
N PHE A 127 3.29 -5.12 -4.77
CA PHE A 127 2.78 -5.93 -3.67
C PHE A 127 3.85 -6.19 -2.60
N ALA A 128 5.06 -6.57 -3.00
CA ALA A 128 6.17 -6.79 -2.07
C ALA A 128 6.51 -5.51 -1.28
N LEU A 129 6.56 -4.35 -1.96
CA LEU A 129 6.73 -3.06 -1.30
C LEU A 129 5.59 -2.74 -0.32
N ALA A 130 4.34 -3.01 -0.69
CA ALA A 130 3.19 -2.77 0.18
C ALA A 130 3.23 -3.64 1.44
N VAL A 131 3.64 -4.91 1.32
CA VAL A 131 3.85 -5.81 2.48
C VAL A 131 4.94 -5.26 3.38
N THR A 132 6.08 -4.86 2.81
CA THR A 132 7.23 -4.31 3.55
C THR A 132 6.84 -3.05 4.32
N LEU A 133 6.20 -2.09 3.65
CA LEU A 133 5.75 -0.84 4.28
C LEU A 133 4.75 -1.10 5.41
N SER A 134 3.83 -2.05 5.22
CA SER A 134 2.86 -2.40 6.26
C SER A 134 3.48 -3.13 7.46
N LEU A 135 4.57 -3.86 7.28
CA LEU A 135 5.28 -4.52 8.40
C LEU A 135 6.12 -3.55 9.22
N ASP A 136 6.72 -2.56 8.55
CA ASP A 136 7.62 -1.59 9.19
C ASP A 136 6.86 -0.39 9.79
N ASP A 137 5.61 -0.17 9.42
CA ASP A 137 4.84 0.99 9.86
C ASP A 137 4.58 1.00 11.37
N TYR A 138 5.07 2.06 12.00
CA TYR A 138 4.83 2.36 13.41
C TYR A 138 3.85 3.54 13.60
N PHE A 139 4.00 4.57 12.79
CA PHE A 139 3.32 5.85 13.02
C PHE A 139 1.82 5.76 12.71
N ILE A 140 1.47 5.31 11.52
CA ILE A 140 0.06 5.18 11.13
C ILE A 140 -0.63 4.17 12.05
N ALA A 141 0.02 3.01 12.30
CA ALA A 141 -0.49 2.01 13.21
C ALA A 141 -0.75 2.56 14.62
N THR A 142 0.14 3.38 15.17
CA THR A 142 -0.02 3.95 16.52
C THR A 142 -1.28 4.79 16.65
N TYR A 143 -1.63 5.58 15.63
CA TYR A 143 -2.80 6.45 15.68
C TYR A 143 -4.11 5.75 15.29
N THR A 144 -4.05 4.72 14.46
CA THR A 144 -5.22 4.09 13.85
C THR A 144 -5.60 2.74 14.47
N LYS A 145 -4.71 2.12 15.25
CA LYS A 145 -4.99 0.82 15.88
C LYS A 145 -6.00 0.91 17.01
N PRO A 146 -6.80 -0.15 17.25
CA PRO A 146 -7.57 -0.32 18.47
C PRO A 146 -6.67 -0.38 19.72
N ALA A 147 -7.19 0.03 20.88
CA ALA A 147 -6.44 0.02 22.14
C ALA A 147 -5.98 -1.41 22.56
N THR A 148 -6.75 -2.41 22.18
CA THR A 148 -6.51 -3.83 22.53
C THR A 148 -5.62 -4.57 21.54
N PHE A 149 -5.15 -3.91 20.47
CA PHE A 149 -4.36 -4.54 19.42
C PHE A 149 -3.02 -3.84 19.22
N ASP A 150 -1.96 -4.62 19.08
CA ASP A 150 -0.64 -4.14 18.69
C ASP A 150 -0.19 -4.79 17.39
N THR A 151 0.36 -3.96 16.49
CA THR A 151 1.16 -4.47 15.37
C THR A 151 2.55 -4.87 15.90
N ILE A 152 3.29 -5.63 15.10
CA ILE A 152 4.66 -6.03 15.50
C ILE A 152 5.52 -4.80 15.77
N SER A 153 5.47 -3.78 14.89
CA SER A 153 6.24 -2.54 15.04
C SER A 153 5.84 -1.75 16.29
N THR A 154 4.54 -1.58 16.56
CA THR A 154 4.08 -0.88 17.75
C THR A 154 4.42 -1.63 19.03
N TYR A 155 4.32 -2.96 19.02
CA TYR A 155 4.70 -3.80 20.16
C TYR A 155 6.20 -3.67 20.48
N VAL A 156 7.07 -3.83 19.47
CA VAL A 156 8.53 -3.72 19.65
C VAL A 156 8.93 -2.36 20.20
N VAL A 157 8.43 -1.27 19.61
CA VAL A 157 8.76 0.10 20.06
C VAL A 157 8.25 0.37 21.47
N ASN A 158 7.01 -0.01 21.79
CA ASN A 158 6.41 0.23 23.12
C ASN A 158 7.10 -0.61 24.21
N ALA A 159 7.34 -1.88 23.93
CA ALA A 159 8.03 -2.77 24.86
C ALA A 159 9.48 -2.34 25.11
N THR A 160 10.18 -1.80 24.11
CA THR A 160 11.56 -1.31 24.26
C THR A 160 11.66 -0.05 25.14
N LYS A 161 10.64 0.79 25.15
CA LYS A 161 10.63 2.04 25.94
C LYS A 161 10.60 1.83 27.47
N GLY A 162 10.05 0.70 27.94
CA GLY A 162 9.80 0.47 29.37
C GLY A 162 10.46 -0.75 29.99
N SER A 163 11.12 -1.63 29.22
CA SER A 163 11.48 -2.96 29.69
C SER A 163 12.92 -3.09 30.23
N GLN A 164 13.12 -4.15 31.03
CA GLN A 164 14.42 -4.59 31.53
C GLN A 164 15.32 -5.07 30.38
N THR A 165 16.64 -5.12 30.61
CA THR A 165 17.64 -5.38 29.58
C THR A 165 17.44 -6.71 28.83
N GLU A 166 17.01 -7.77 29.51
CA GLU A 166 16.78 -9.09 28.90
C GLU A 166 15.67 -9.05 27.83
N VAL A 167 14.57 -8.36 28.12
CA VAL A 167 13.45 -8.21 27.17
C VAL A 167 13.87 -7.38 25.97
N LYS A 168 14.70 -6.35 26.16
CA LYS A 168 15.25 -5.54 25.04
C LYS A 168 16.06 -6.39 24.08
N THR A 169 16.90 -7.29 24.57
CA THR A 169 17.72 -8.17 23.72
C THR A 169 16.85 -9.09 22.87
N ALA A 170 15.81 -9.68 23.47
CA ALA A 170 14.85 -10.52 22.72
C ALA A 170 14.10 -9.73 21.63
N LEU A 171 13.71 -8.48 21.94
CA LEU A 171 13.05 -7.59 20.98
C LEU A 171 13.97 -7.15 19.83
N TRP A 172 15.24 -6.90 20.10
CA TRP A 172 16.23 -6.61 19.05
C TRP A 172 16.45 -7.83 18.13
N ALA A 173 16.51 -9.04 18.71
CA ALA A 173 16.56 -10.25 17.90
C ALA A 173 15.32 -10.43 17.02
N LEU A 174 14.12 -10.16 17.55
CA LEU A 174 12.89 -10.18 16.78
C LEU A 174 12.92 -9.16 15.64
N SER A 175 13.35 -7.92 15.90
CA SER A 175 13.48 -6.88 14.88
C SER A 175 14.48 -7.29 13.78
N THR A 176 15.59 -7.96 14.15
CA THR A 176 16.56 -8.46 13.17
C THR A 176 15.95 -9.55 12.27
N VAL A 177 15.14 -10.44 12.84
CA VAL A 177 14.45 -11.49 12.06
C VAL A 177 13.45 -10.87 11.09
N ILE A 178 12.67 -9.86 11.53
CA ILE A 178 11.72 -9.13 10.67
C ILE A 178 12.49 -8.43 9.54
N PHE A 179 13.59 -7.74 9.86
CA PHE A 179 14.43 -7.09 8.86
C PHE A 179 14.97 -8.09 7.82
N ALA A 180 15.47 -9.24 8.27
CA ALA A 180 15.94 -10.29 7.38
C ALA A 180 14.81 -10.82 6.46
N LEU A 181 13.60 -10.98 7.01
CA LEU A 181 12.43 -11.40 6.24
C LEU A 181 12.04 -10.36 5.18
N VAL A 182 12.07 -9.10 5.53
CA VAL A 182 11.82 -7.98 4.59
C VAL A 182 12.85 -7.94 3.46
N VAL A 183 14.13 -8.19 3.76
CA VAL A 183 15.22 -8.22 2.75
C VAL A 183 15.07 -9.40 1.78
N ILE A 184 14.46 -10.51 2.20
CA ILE A 184 14.25 -11.70 1.37
C ILE A 184 13.03 -11.56 0.44
N ILE A 185 12.05 -10.73 0.78
CA ILE A 185 10.87 -10.45 -0.05
C ILE A 185 11.22 -9.55 -1.23
#